data_abe26a9aace0e3fa9d25a9e7806b7e5f
#
_entry.id   abe26a9aace0e3fa9d25a9e7806b7e5f
#
_cell.length_a   1.000
_cell.length_b   1.000
_cell.length_c   1.000
_cell.angle_alpha   90.00
_cell.angle_beta   90.00
_cell.angle_gamma   90.00
#
_symmetry.space_group_name_H-M   'P 1'
#
loop_
_entity.id
_entity.type
_entity.pdbx_description
1 polymer ?
#
loop_
_entity_poly.entity_id
_entity_poly.type
_entity_poly.pdbx_seq_one_letter_code
_entity_poly.pdbx_strand_id
1 'polypeptide(L)'
;MDSSRQLAPFQDRLALPLIAAPMFLVSGIELVVAASRNGVIGSFPTVNCRSADELDDWLTRINERLHRHDCEAGRRHAPVCPNLIVHKSNARLADDLQVVLKHQPEMVITSVGAPKPILQPLQDAGALVLADVASIRHAERAAEAGVDGLVLLTAGAGGQTGWLNPFAFVRAVRTFFDGVIVLAGGISDGVALRAAQALGCDLAYMGTKFIATRESMADQRHKQMLVESSADDILLTTAFTGLQTNMLRPSIEAAGLDPDNLPPHGSIEIGNDIDIAAREARPKRWRDIWSGGHSTSGVRNILSVDDLIAQTITEFRGAGQAR
;
A
#
# COMPACT_ATOMS: atom_id res chain seq x y z
N MET A 1 -22.34 -3.16 -5.65
CA MET A 1 -21.83 -3.37 -7.03
C MET A 1 -20.97 -4.61 -7.02
N ASP A 2 -21.05 -5.46 -8.02
CA ASP A 2 -20.29 -6.71 -8.09
C ASP A 2 -18.80 -6.41 -8.43
N SER A 3 -17.89 -6.86 -7.57
CA SER A 3 -16.44 -6.67 -7.71
C SER A 3 -15.89 -7.21 -9.04
N SER A 4 -16.47 -8.31 -9.55
CA SER A 4 -16.07 -8.90 -10.82
C SER A 4 -16.26 -7.95 -12.00
N ARG A 5 -17.33 -7.16 -11.99
CA ARG A 5 -17.61 -6.13 -13.01
C ARG A 5 -16.66 -4.94 -12.87
N GLN A 6 -16.34 -4.55 -11.65
CA GLN A 6 -15.44 -3.41 -11.39
C GLN A 6 -14.02 -3.72 -11.85
N LEU A 7 -13.54 -4.95 -11.67
CA LEU A 7 -12.20 -5.37 -12.05
C LEU A 7 -12.08 -5.90 -13.48
N ALA A 8 -13.21 -6.15 -14.17
CA ALA A 8 -13.20 -6.67 -15.55
C ALA A 8 -12.29 -5.88 -16.52
N PRO A 9 -12.22 -4.52 -16.47
CA PRO A 9 -11.35 -3.76 -17.37
C PRO A 9 -9.84 -4.01 -17.15
N PHE A 10 -9.47 -4.61 -16.04
CA PHE A 10 -8.08 -4.82 -15.64
C PHE A 10 -7.61 -6.26 -15.75
N GLN A 11 -8.52 -7.25 -15.87
CA GLN A 11 -8.21 -8.68 -15.77
C GLN A 11 -7.12 -9.13 -16.75
N ASP A 12 -7.18 -8.71 -18.01
CA ASP A 12 -6.20 -9.08 -19.03
C ASP A 12 -4.84 -8.37 -18.87
N ARG A 13 -4.78 -7.39 -17.97
CA ARG A 13 -3.61 -6.56 -17.68
C ARG A 13 -2.87 -7.01 -16.42
N LEU A 14 -3.52 -7.82 -15.57
CA LEU A 14 -2.97 -8.29 -14.30
C LEU A 14 -2.34 -9.67 -14.47
N ALA A 15 -1.03 -9.76 -14.20
CA ALA A 15 -0.34 -11.06 -14.07
C ALA A 15 -0.65 -11.72 -12.71
N LEU A 16 -0.93 -10.90 -11.70
CA LEU A 16 -1.33 -11.29 -10.35
C LEU A 16 -2.43 -10.36 -9.83
N PRO A 17 -3.39 -10.84 -9.04
CA PRO A 17 -4.38 -10.00 -8.36
C PRO A 17 -3.73 -9.27 -7.16
N LEU A 18 -2.77 -8.41 -7.46
CA LEU A 18 -1.85 -7.84 -6.49
C LEU A 18 -1.63 -6.35 -6.71
N ILE A 19 -1.56 -5.60 -5.61
CA ILE A 19 -1.13 -4.21 -5.56
C ILE A 19 0.22 -4.17 -4.81
N ALA A 20 1.25 -3.58 -5.43
CA ALA A 20 2.44 -3.13 -4.72
C ALA A 20 2.00 -1.97 -3.82
N ALA A 21 1.92 -2.21 -2.51
CA ALA A 21 1.30 -1.30 -1.55
C ALA A 21 1.91 0.11 -1.57
N PRO A 22 1.10 1.18 -1.38
CA PRO A 22 1.64 2.52 -1.28
C PRO A 22 2.42 2.67 0.03
N MET A 23 3.70 2.99 -0.07
CA MET A 23 4.60 3.05 1.09
C MET A 23 5.29 4.42 1.16
N PHE A 24 5.16 5.05 2.34
CA PHE A 24 5.72 6.37 2.57
C PHE A 24 7.25 6.34 2.52
N LEU A 25 7.85 7.26 1.75
CA LEU A 25 9.29 7.37 1.46
C LEU A 25 9.93 6.13 0.79
N VAL A 26 9.13 5.19 0.33
CA VAL A 26 9.59 3.92 -0.27
C VAL A 26 9.11 3.75 -1.70
N SER A 27 7.81 3.96 -1.95
CA SER A 27 7.24 3.83 -3.29
C SER A 27 7.56 5.07 -4.12
N GLY A 28 8.41 4.92 -5.11
CA GLY A 28 8.79 5.95 -6.07
C GLY A 28 8.49 5.54 -7.50
N ILE A 29 8.85 6.41 -8.47
CA ILE A 29 8.61 6.20 -9.89
C ILE A 29 9.13 4.83 -10.35
N GLU A 30 10.36 4.46 -9.96
CA GLU A 30 11.00 3.21 -10.41
C GLU A 30 10.19 1.99 -9.97
N LEU A 31 9.78 1.94 -8.70
CA LEU A 31 8.98 0.84 -8.16
C LEU A 31 7.60 0.75 -8.84
N VAL A 32 6.91 1.88 -8.97
CA VAL A 32 5.57 1.94 -9.59
C VAL A 32 5.61 1.48 -11.04
N VAL A 33 6.54 2.00 -11.84
CA VAL A 33 6.71 1.61 -13.24
C VAL A 33 7.07 0.15 -13.36
N ALA A 34 8.01 -0.35 -12.55
CA ALA A 34 8.42 -1.75 -12.57
C ALA A 34 7.27 -2.70 -12.18
N ALA A 35 6.46 -2.35 -11.18
CA ALA A 35 5.28 -3.13 -10.81
C ALA A 35 4.24 -3.16 -11.94
N SER A 36 3.86 -1.97 -12.46
CA SER A 36 2.78 -1.86 -13.46
C SER A 36 3.12 -2.52 -14.79
N ARG A 37 4.35 -2.40 -15.28
CA ARG A 37 4.80 -3.07 -16.51
C ARG A 37 4.79 -4.61 -16.40
N ASN A 38 4.95 -5.15 -15.18
CA ASN A 38 4.93 -6.58 -14.90
C ASN A 38 3.55 -7.13 -14.53
N GLY A 39 2.49 -6.33 -14.70
CA GLY A 39 1.11 -6.77 -14.44
C GLY A 39 0.73 -6.83 -12.97
N VAL A 40 1.35 -6.02 -12.13
CA VAL A 40 0.98 -5.76 -10.73
C VAL A 40 0.63 -4.29 -10.58
N ILE A 41 -0.48 -3.97 -9.93
CA ILE A 41 -0.93 -2.59 -9.75
C ILE A 41 0.14 -1.83 -8.94
N GLY A 42 0.75 -0.80 -9.56
CA GLY A 42 1.75 0.04 -8.93
C GLY A 42 1.11 1.17 -8.14
N SER A 43 1.50 1.37 -6.88
CA SER A 43 0.92 2.45 -6.08
C SER A 43 1.96 3.22 -5.27
N PHE A 44 1.64 4.48 -4.96
CA PHE A 44 2.48 5.35 -4.14
C PHE A 44 1.63 6.39 -3.41
N PRO A 45 2.02 6.84 -2.20
CA PRO A 45 1.38 7.96 -1.52
C PRO A 45 1.73 9.28 -2.24
N THR A 46 0.73 10.13 -2.53
CA THR A 46 0.99 11.44 -3.16
C THR A 46 1.92 12.33 -2.33
N VAL A 47 1.89 12.16 -1.02
CA VAL A 47 2.76 12.86 -0.06
C VAL A 47 4.24 12.42 -0.11
N ASN A 48 4.62 11.44 -0.94
CA ASN A 48 6.02 11.16 -1.25
C ASN A 48 6.63 12.28 -2.11
N CYS A 49 5.80 12.99 -2.87
CA CYS A 49 6.16 14.22 -3.57
C CYS A 49 6.12 15.40 -2.61
N ARG A 50 7.05 16.35 -2.74
CA ARG A 50 7.17 17.53 -1.86
C ARG A 50 6.14 18.60 -2.14
N SER A 51 5.61 18.63 -3.36
CA SER A 51 4.62 19.61 -3.82
C SER A 51 3.66 18.99 -4.82
N ALA A 52 2.59 19.70 -5.16
CA ALA A 52 1.68 19.32 -6.23
C ALA A 52 2.39 19.32 -7.60
N ASP A 53 3.33 20.24 -7.84
CA ASP A 53 4.12 20.27 -9.07
C ASP A 53 5.03 19.04 -9.20
N GLU A 54 5.65 18.59 -8.10
CA GLU A 54 6.44 17.35 -8.11
C GLU A 54 5.55 16.12 -8.32
N LEU A 55 4.32 16.13 -7.78
CA LEU A 55 3.34 15.07 -8.04
C LEU A 55 2.94 15.04 -9.53
N ASP A 56 2.74 16.18 -10.14
CA ASP A 56 2.44 16.29 -11.56
C ASP A 56 3.61 15.76 -12.42
N ASP A 57 4.85 16.11 -12.07
CA ASP A 57 6.07 15.56 -12.71
C ASP A 57 6.14 14.02 -12.55
N TRP A 58 5.92 13.50 -11.35
CA TRP A 58 5.95 12.05 -11.12
C TRP A 58 4.92 11.32 -11.96
N LEU A 59 3.68 11.77 -11.96
CA LEU A 59 2.60 11.13 -12.73
C LEU A 59 2.86 11.25 -14.24
N THR A 60 3.35 12.38 -14.71
CA THR A 60 3.76 12.56 -16.12
C THR A 60 4.83 11.53 -16.51
N ARG A 61 5.91 11.44 -15.75
CA ARG A 61 7.03 10.51 -16.00
C ARG A 61 6.61 9.05 -15.92
N ILE A 62 5.74 8.69 -14.97
CA ILE A 62 5.19 7.34 -14.85
C ILE A 62 4.39 7.00 -16.11
N ASN A 63 3.47 7.89 -16.51
CA ASN A 63 2.61 7.68 -17.68
C ASN A 63 3.40 7.58 -18.98
N GLU A 64 4.39 8.44 -19.19
CA GLU A 64 5.26 8.39 -20.38
C GLU A 64 6.06 7.09 -20.47
N ARG A 65 6.61 6.63 -19.34
CA ARG A 65 7.39 5.39 -19.30
C ARG A 65 6.53 4.17 -19.54
N LEU A 66 5.33 4.13 -18.96
CA LEU A 66 4.38 3.03 -19.15
C LEU A 66 3.80 3.03 -20.56
N HIS A 67 3.49 4.21 -21.13
CA HIS A 67 3.06 4.31 -22.53
C HIS A 67 4.13 3.79 -23.50
N ARG A 68 5.40 4.14 -23.28
CA ARG A 68 6.51 3.60 -24.08
C ARG A 68 6.59 2.08 -23.96
N HIS A 69 6.49 1.54 -22.75
CA HIS A 69 6.46 0.09 -22.53
C HIS A 69 5.29 -0.57 -23.30
N ASP A 70 4.09 0.01 -23.25
CA ASP A 70 2.92 -0.54 -23.94
C ASP A 70 3.12 -0.61 -25.45
N CYS A 71 3.71 0.44 -26.04
CA CYS A 71 4.05 0.48 -27.46
C CYS A 71 5.07 -0.62 -27.84
N GLU A 72 6.08 -0.85 -26.97
CA GLU A 72 7.13 -1.85 -27.21
C GLU A 72 6.63 -3.28 -26.96
N ALA A 73 5.83 -3.49 -25.91
CA ALA A 73 5.33 -4.80 -25.50
C ALA A 73 4.06 -5.25 -26.23
N GLY A 74 3.37 -4.34 -26.94
CA GLY A 74 2.09 -4.62 -27.61
C GLY A 74 0.94 -4.94 -26.65
N ARG A 75 1.07 -4.58 -25.36
CA ARG A 75 0.05 -4.81 -24.31
C ARG A 75 0.03 -3.67 -23.31
N ARG A 76 -1.13 -3.38 -22.76
CA ARG A 76 -1.28 -2.36 -21.70
C ARG A 76 -0.69 -2.84 -20.37
N HIS A 77 -0.07 -1.92 -19.66
CA HIS A 77 0.40 -2.11 -18.28
C HIS A 77 -0.77 -2.28 -17.29
N ALA A 78 -0.51 -2.82 -16.09
CA ALA A 78 -1.45 -2.80 -14.97
C ALA A 78 -1.70 -1.36 -14.48
N PRO A 79 -2.86 -1.05 -13.89
CA PRO A 79 -3.17 0.30 -13.42
C PRO A 79 -2.11 0.88 -12.50
N VAL A 80 -1.95 2.21 -12.55
CA VAL A 80 -1.28 3.00 -11.52
C VAL A 80 -2.34 3.50 -10.55
N CYS A 81 -2.08 3.37 -9.26
CA CYS A 81 -3.02 3.66 -8.19
C CYS A 81 -2.42 4.63 -7.15
N PRO A 82 -2.50 5.95 -7.36
CA PRO A 82 -2.07 6.94 -6.37
C PRO A 82 -2.87 6.79 -5.07
N ASN A 83 -2.20 7.02 -3.93
CA ASN A 83 -2.83 7.02 -2.62
C ASN A 83 -2.92 8.43 -2.06
N LEU A 84 -4.15 8.89 -1.78
CA LEU A 84 -4.46 10.19 -1.17
C LEU A 84 -4.71 10.04 0.33
N ILE A 85 -3.94 10.74 1.15
CA ILE A 85 -4.18 10.83 2.60
C ILE A 85 -5.27 11.85 2.84
N VAL A 86 -6.47 11.40 3.28
CA VAL A 86 -7.66 12.26 3.44
C VAL A 86 -7.83 12.82 4.86
N HIS A 87 -6.79 12.73 5.68
CA HIS A 87 -6.82 13.31 7.03
C HIS A 87 -6.88 14.84 6.98
N LYS A 88 -7.68 15.43 7.90
CA LYS A 88 -7.87 16.90 7.99
C LYS A 88 -6.58 17.71 8.17
N SER A 89 -5.50 17.10 8.66
CA SER A 89 -4.18 17.74 8.79
C SER A 89 -3.37 17.73 7.48
N ASN A 90 -3.85 17.10 6.42
CA ASN A 90 -3.22 17.16 5.11
C ASN A 90 -3.65 18.45 4.39
N ALA A 91 -2.87 19.52 4.56
CA ALA A 91 -3.14 20.81 3.92
C ALA A 91 -3.05 20.76 2.38
N ARG A 92 -2.36 19.74 1.82
CA ARG A 92 -2.16 19.58 0.37
C ARG A 92 -3.26 18.79 -0.33
N LEU A 93 -4.21 18.21 0.42
CA LEU A 93 -5.20 17.28 -0.17
C LEU A 93 -5.95 17.88 -1.38
N ALA A 94 -6.32 19.16 -1.32
CA ALA A 94 -7.04 19.82 -2.42
C ALA A 94 -6.17 19.94 -3.67
N ASP A 95 -4.92 20.35 -3.52
CA ASP A 95 -3.97 20.54 -4.64
C ASP A 95 -3.59 19.17 -5.23
N ASP A 96 -3.26 18.18 -4.39
CA ASP A 96 -2.95 16.81 -4.82
C ASP A 96 -4.14 16.18 -5.57
N LEU A 97 -5.38 16.42 -5.12
CA LEU A 97 -6.59 15.95 -5.80
C LEU A 97 -6.71 16.55 -7.22
N GLN A 98 -6.45 17.85 -7.40
CA GLN A 98 -6.50 18.47 -8.73
C GLN A 98 -5.47 17.85 -9.68
N VAL A 99 -4.26 17.58 -9.20
CA VAL A 99 -3.25 16.90 -10.00
C VAL A 99 -3.68 15.46 -10.34
N VAL A 100 -4.20 14.70 -9.37
CA VAL A 100 -4.69 13.34 -9.62
C VAL A 100 -5.83 13.33 -10.64
N LEU A 101 -6.78 14.26 -10.54
CA LEU A 101 -7.87 14.41 -11.52
C LEU A 101 -7.38 14.77 -12.92
N LYS A 102 -6.33 15.60 -13.04
CA LYS A 102 -5.69 15.95 -14.32
C LYS A 102 -5.14 14.71 -15.03
N HIS A 103 -4.53 13.79 -14.29
CA HIS A 103 -3.92 12.57 -14.84
C HIS A 103 -4.89 11.39 -15.01
N GLN A 104 -6.12 11.49 -14.51
CA GLN A 104 -7.20 10.50 -14.67
C GLN A 104 -6.76 9.05 -14.41
N PRO A 105 -6.20 8.72 -13.23
CA PRO A 105 -5.83 7.36 -12.92
C PRO A 105 -7.08 6.47 -12.88
N GLU A 106 -6.95 5.23 -13.34
CA GLU A 106 -8.05 4.25 -13.37
C GLU A 106 -8.43 3.75 -11.96
N MET A 107 -7.52 3.91 -10.97
CA MET A 107 -7.72 3.52 -9.59
C MET A 107 -7.10 4.56 -8.65
N VAL A 108 -7.72 4.77 -7.50
CA VAL A 108 -7.19 5.64 -6.43
C VAL A 108 -7.45 4.99 -5.08
N ILE A 109 -6.46 5.02 -4.20
CA ILE A 109 -6.60 4.62 -2.80
C ILE A 109 -6.78 5.88 -1.94
N THR A 110 -7.67 5.80 -0.96
CA THR A 110 -7.84 6.83 0.08
C THR A 110 -7.45 6.24 1.44
N SER A 111 -6.67 6.96 2.22
CA SER A 111 -6.18 6.48 3.51
C SER A 111 -6.29 7.54 4.62
N VAL A 112 -6.30 7.07 5.88
CA VAL A 112 -6.23 7.89 7.10
C VAL A 112 -7.38 8.91 7.20
N GLY A 113 -8.61 8.48 6.91
CA GLY A 113 -9.79 9.34 7.07
C GLY A 113 -10.98 8.89 6.23
N ALA A 114 -12.05 9.68 6.27
CA ALA A 114 -13.26 9.40 5.50
C ALA A 114 -13.10 9.87 4.03
N PRO A 115 -13.34 9.04 3.02
CA PRO A 115 -13.14 9.39 1.61
C PRO A 115 -14.16 10.40 1.07
N LYS A 116 -15.28 10.60 1.76
CA LYS A 116 -16.44 11.36 1.31
C LYS A 116 -16.12 12.71 0.61
N PRO A 117 -15.18 13.54 1.08
CA PRO A 117 -14.91 14.84 0.44
C PRO A 117 -14.35 14.76 -0.98
N ILE A 118 -13.66 13.65 -1.33
CA ILE A 118 -12.97 13.48 -2.61
C ILE A 118 -13.53 12.36 -3.46
N LEU A 119 -14.48 11.59 -2.93
CA LEU A 119 -15.01 10.39 -3.55
C LEU A 119 -15.71 10.70 -4.89
N GLN A 120 -16.72 11.58 -4.86
CA GLN A 120 -17.51 11.89 -6.06
C GLN A 120 -16.66 12.46 -7.21
N PRO A 121 -15.76 13.46 -7.00
CA PRO A 121 -14.89 13.93 -8.08
C PRO A 121 -14.04 12.85 -8.73
N LEU A 122 -13.53 11.89 -7.94
CA LEU A 122 -12.72 10.78 -8.46
C LEU A 122 -13.57 9.78 -9.26
N GLN A 123 -14.75 9.43 -8.75
CA GLN A 123 -15.69 8.55 -9.45
C GLN A 123 -16.24 9.19 -10.73
N ASP A 124 -16.54 10.48 -10.74
CA ASP A 124 -16.96 11.23 -11.94
C ASP A 124 -15.85 11.27 -13.01
N ALA A 125 -14.58 11.23 -12.59
CA ALA A 125 -13.43 11.10 -13.48
C ALA A 125 -13.20 9.65 -13.96
N GLY A 126 -14.01 8.68 -13.51
CA GLY A 126 -13.95 7.27 -13.91
C GLY A 126 -12.97 6.42 -13.09
N ALA A 127 -12.43 6.95 -11.99
CA ALA A 127 -11.54 6.18 -11.12
C ALA A 127 -12.31 5.20 -10.22
N LEU A 128 -11.81 3.98 -10.07
CA LEU A 128 -12.24 3.04 -9.03
C LEU A 128 -11.59 3.45 -7.71
N VAL A 129 -12.40 3.83 -6.71
CA VAL A 129 -11.92 4.40 -5.44
C VAL A 129 -11.93 3.35 -4.34
N LEU A 130 -10.75 3.05 -3.80
CA LEU A 130 -10.54 2.13 -2.69
C LEU A 130 -10.30 2.92 -1.39
N ALA A 131 -10.80 2.41 -0.25
CA ALA A 131 -10.56 3.02 1.06
C ALA A 131 -9.86 2.07 2.02
N ASP A 132 -8.77 2.54 2.64
CA ASP A 132 -8.10 1.81 3.73
C ASP A 132 -8.98 1.79 4.99
N VAL A 133 -9.22 0.60 5.52
CA VAL A 133 -10.04 0.38 6.72
C VAL A 133 -9.38 -0.61 7.68
N ALA A 134 -9.36 -0.28 8.97
CA ALA A 134 -8.69 -1.08 10.01
C ALA A 134 -9.66 -1.73 11.01
N SER A 135 -10.98 -1.62 10.78
CA SER A 135 -12.01 -2.24 11.61
C SER A 135 -13.31 -2.43 10.82
N ILE A 136 -14.21 -3.31 11.31
CA ILE A 136 -15.53 -3.52 10.70
C ILE A 136 -16.30 -2.20 10.64
N ARG A 137 -16.30 -1.41 11.71
CA ARG A 137 -16.97 -0.10 11.75
C ARG A 137 -16.42 0.88 10.71
N HIS A 138 -15.10 0.84 10.43
CA HIS A 138 -14.51 1.66 9.36
C HIS A 138 -14.97 1.16 7.99
N ALA A 139 -15.05 -0.17 7.79
CA ALA A 139 -15.53 -0.77 6.56
C ALA A 139 -16.98 -0.43 6.28
N GLU A 140 -17.88 -0.53 7.28
CA GLU A 140 -19.30 -0.14 7.18
C GLU A 140 -19.44 1.33 6.75
N ARG A 141 -18.73 2.26 7.40
CA ARG A 141 -18.77 3.69 7.07
C ARG A 141 -18.23 4.01 5.67
N ALA A 142 -17.18 3.31 5.23
CA ALA A 142 -16.65 3.49 3.89
C ALA A 142 -17.62 2.93 2.84
N ALA A 143 -18.25 1.78 3.09
CA ALA A 143 -19.29 1.20 2.24
C ALA A 143 -20.51 2.12 2.15
N GLU A 144 -20.99 2.67 3.28
CA GLU A 144 -22.08 3.66 3.32
C GLU A 144 -21.72 4.95 2.57
N ALA A 145 -20.47 5.35 2.55
CA ALA A 145 -20.02 6.50 1.76
C ALA A 145 -20.03 6.23 0.25
N GLY A 146 -20.09 4.96 -0.18
CA GLY A 146 -20.21 4.57 -1.59
C GLY A 146 -18.89 4.34 -2.28
N VAL A 147 -17.81 3.92 -1.56
CA VAL A 147 -16.54 3.53 -2.18
C VAL A 147 -16.71 2.26 -3.02
N ASP A 148 -15.88 2.11 -4.04
CA ASP A 148 -15.92 0.95 -4.94
C ASP A 148 -15.22 -0.27 -4.33
N GLY A 149 -14.28 -0.05 -3.41
CA GLY A 149 -13.56 -1.13 -2.74
C GLY A 149 -13.00 -0.75 -1.38
N LEU A 150 -12.66 -1.79 -0.62
CA LEU A 150 -12.11 -1.69 0.72
C LEU A 150 -10.75 -2.38 0.79
N VAL A 151 -9.75 -1.68 1.31
CA VAL A 151 -8.46 -2.27 1.67
C VAL A 151 -8.47 -2.60 3.16
N LEU A 152 -8.51 -3.88 3.47
CA LEU A 152 -8.61 -4.37 4.84
C LEU A 152 -7.21 -4.43 5.46
N LEU A 153 -6.88 -3.46 6.29
CA LEU A 153 -5.64 -3.44 7.07
C LEU A 153 -5.81 -4.41 8.24
N THR A 154 -5.21 -5.60 8.12
CA THR A 154 -5.33 -6.67 9.12
C THR A 154 -4.10 -6.71 10.02
N ALA A 155 -4.16 -7.47 11.11
CA ALA A 155 -3.00 -7.76 11.95
C ALA A 155 -1.86 -8.30 11.08
N GLY A 156 -0.69 -7.71 11.18
CA GLY A 156 0.47 -8.08 10.39
C GLY A 156 0.71 -7.27 9.12
N ALA A 157 -0.16 -6.30 8.77
CA ALA A 157 0.18 -5.30 7.76
C ALA A 157 1.36 -4.44 8.27
N GLY A 158 2.33 -4.14 7.40
CA GLY A 158 3.44 -3.23 7.73
C GLY A 158 2.98 -1.78 7.76
N GLY A 159 3.62 -0.96 8.58
CA GLY A 159 3.18 0.42 8.77
C GLY A 159 1.85 0.49 9.51
N GLN A 160 0.96 1.40 9.13
CA GLN A 160 -0.37 1.50 9.73
C GLN A 160 -1.14 0.21 9.52
N THR A 161 -1.74 -0.32 10.60
CA THR A 161 -2.34 -1.64 10.64
C THR A 161 -3.64 -1.66 11.45
N GLY A 162 -4.41 -2.74 11.31
CA GLY A 162 -5.48 -3.12 12.23
C GLY A 162 -5.03 -4.26 13.15
N TRP A 163 -5.88 -4.63 14.10
CA TRP A 163 -5.63 -5.75 15.01
C TRP A 163 -6.38 -7.02 14.59
N LEU A 164 -7.37 -6.90 13.69
CA LEU A 164 -8.22 -8.02 13.30
C LEU A 164 -7.44 -9.06 12.49
N ASN A 165 -7.71 -10.32 12.83
CA ASN A 165 -7.25 -11.46 12.03
C ASN A 165 -7.86 -11.40 10.62
N PRO A 166 -7.07 -11.64 9.55
CA PRO A 166 -7.55 -11.54 8.16
C PRO A 166 -8.73 -12.45 7.85
N PHE A 167 -8.74 -13.70 8.36
CA PHE A 167 -9.84 -14.64 8.13
C PHE A 167 -11.17 -14.09 8.67
N ALA A 168 -11.17 -13.59 9.90
CA ALA A 168 -12.35 -13.03 10.53
C ALA A 168 -12.80 -11.74 9.85
N PHE A 169 -11.86 -10.85 9.54
CA PHE A 169 -12.19 -9.54 8.99
C PHE A 169 -12.78 -9.63 7.58
N VAL A 170 -12.14 -10.38 6.67
CA VAL A 170 -12.64 -10.57 5.30
C VAL A 170 -14.04 -11.19 5.32
N ARG A 171 -14.25 -12.25 6.10
CA ARG A 171 -15.56 -12.92 6.15
C ARG A 171 -16.64 -12.05 6.74
N ALA A 172 -16.35 -11.23 7.75
CA ALA A 172 -17.29 -10.27 8.31
C ALA A 172 -17.66 -9.19 7.28
N VAL A 173 -16.67 -8.61 6.57
CA VAL A 173 -16.92 -7.55 5.57
C VAL A 173 -17.75 -8.09 4.39
N ARG A 174 -17.49 -9.30 3.92
CA ARG A 174 -18.27 -9.95 2.83
C ARG A 174 -19.74 -10.21 3.17
N THR A 175 -20.15 -10.05 4.42
CA THR A 175 -21.59 -10.16 4.77
C THR A 175 -22.42 -8.93 4.39
N PHE A 176 -21.77 -7.78 4.15
CA PHE A 176 -22.44 -6.51 3.84
C PHE A 176 -21.84 -5.74 2.67
N PHE A 177 -20.72 -6.20 2.09
CA PHE A 177 -20.03 -5.49 1.02
C PHE A 177 -19.64 -6.42 -0.13
N ASP A 178 -20.20 -6.16 -1.32
CA ASP A 178 -19.98 -6.92 -2.56
C ASP A 178 -18.96 -6.27 -3.51
N GLY A 179 -18.46 -5.08 -3.17
CA GLY A 179 -17.41 -4.38 -3.93
C GLY A 179 -16.03 -5.03 -3.80
N VAL A 180 -15.02 -4.39 -4.36
CA VAL A 180 -13.63 -4.91 -4.35
C VAL A 180 -13.09 -5.00 -2.93
N ILE A 181 -12.60 -6.18 -2.53
CA ILE A 181 -11.86 -6.37 -1.27
C ILE A 181 -10.39 -6.64 -1.56
N VAL A 182 -9.54 -5.83 -0.96
CA VAL A 182 -8.08 -5.96 -0.97
C VAL A 182 -7.60 -6.37 0.41
N LEU A 183 -6.88 -7.48 0.53
CA LEU A 183 -6.31 -7.94 1.80
C LEU A 183 -4.92 -7.34 2.00
N ALA A 184 -4.72 -6.60 3.09
CA ALA A 184 -3.42 -6.09 3.53
C ALA A 184 -2.99 -6.77 4.82
N GLY A 185 -1.82 -7.41 4.81
CA GLY A 185 -1.20 -8.08 5.94
C GLY A 185 -0.89 -9.56 5.70
N GLY A 186 0.36 -9.93 5.92
CA GLY A 186 0.83 -11.31 5.79
C GLY A 186 1.01 -11.85 4.38
N ILE A 187 0.84 -11.04 3.35
CA ILE A 187 1.05 -11.47 1.95
C ILE A 187 2.56 -11.49 1.67
N SER A 188 3.16 -12.68 1.79
CA SER A 188 4.61 -12.89 1.66
C SER A 188 5.03 -13.55 0.35
N ASP A 189 4.09 -14.24 -0.33
CA ASP A 189 4.36 -15.06 -1.50
C ASP A 189 3.08 -15.35 -2.29
N GLY A 190 3.21 -16.12 -3.37
CA GLY A 190 2.08 -16.52 -4.20
C GLY A 190 1.10 -17.47 -3.52
N VAL A 191 1.54 -18.23 -2.51
CA VAL A 191 0.66 -19.12 -1.71
C VAL A 191 -0.26 -18.31 -0.83
N ALA A 192 0.29 -17.32 -0.11
CA ALA A 192 -0.51 -16.39 0.69
C ALA A 192 -1.51 -15.59 -0.15
N LEU A 193 -1.10 -15.17 -1.36
CA LEU A 193 -1.98 -14.50 -2.31
C LEU A 193 -3.14 -15.42 -2.76
N ARG A 194 -2.88 -16.70 -3.04
CA ARG A 194 -3.93 -17.68 -3.36
C ARG A 194 -4.88 -17.90 -2.18
N ALA A 195 -4.36 -17.95 -0.95
CA ALA A 195 -5.16 -18.07 0.24
C ALA A 195 -6.08 -16.84 0.45
N ALA A 196 -5.60 -15.63 0.15
CA ALA A 196 -6.43 -14.42 0.17
C ALA A 196 -7.62 -14.50 -0.80
N GLN A 197 -7.42 -15.03 -2.00
CA GLN A 197 -8.53 -15.28 -2.94
C GLN A 197 -9.53 -16.31 -2.40
N ALA A 198 -9.04 -17.39 -1.79
CA ALA A 198 -9.91 -18.42 -1.19
C ALA A 198 -10.75 -17.86 -0.03
N LEU A 199 -10.26 -16.85 0.69
CA LEU A 199 -11.03 -16.12 1.69
C LEU A 199 -12.16 -15.27 1.10
N GLY A 200 -12.08 -14.92 -0.18
CA GLY A 200 -13.01 -14.05 -0.89
C GLY A 200 -12.47 -12.65 -1.15
N CYS A 201 -11.15 -12.45 -1.12
CA CYS A 201 -10.54 -11.20 -1.56
C CYS A 201 -10.36 -11.19 -3.07
N ASP A 202 -10.55 -10.03 -3.69
CA ASP A 202 -10.35 -9.83 -5.13
C ASP A 202 -8.89 -9.51 -5.43
N LEU A 203 -8.26 -8.73 -4.57
CA LEU A 203 -6.87 -8.29 -4.67
C LEU A 203 -6.18 -8.45 -3.31
N ALA A 204 -4.86 -8.32 -3.28
CA ALA A 204 -4.09 -8.20 -2.05
C ALA A 204 -3.05 -7.08 -2.13
N TYR A 205 -2.61 -6.56 -0.96
CA TYR A 205 -1.44 -5.70 -0.81
C TYR A 205 -0.22 -6.51 -0.44
N MET A 206 0.87 -6.27 -1.13
CA MET A 206 2.20 -6.70 -0.74
C MET A 206 3.08 -5.45 -0.56
N GLY A 207 3.49 -5.15 0.67
CA GLY A 207 4.36 -4.00 0.99
C GLY A 207 5.78 -4.44 1.29
N THR A 208 5.99 -5.16 2.38
CA THR A 208 7.31 -5.51 2.94
C THR A 208 8.27 -6.15 1.94
N LYS A 209 7.78 -7.04 1.08
CA LYS A 209 8.59 -7.63 0.01
C LYS A 209 9.04 -6.60 -1.03
N PHE A 210 8.17 -5.63 -1.36
CA PHE A 210 8.52 -4.54 -2.29
C PHE A 210 9.45 -3.49 -1.65
N ILE A 211 9.46 -3.32 -0.31
CA ILE A 211 10.49 -2.51 0.36
C ILE A 211 11.88 -3.07 0.04
N ALA A 212 12.05 -4.40 0.12
CA ALA A 212 13.31 -5.09 -0.16
C ALA A 212 13.54 -5.34 -1.65
N THR A 213 13.22 -4.37 -2.51
CA THR A 213 13.55 -4.42 -3.94
C THR A 213 14.55 -3.34 -4.33
N ARG A 214 15.26 -3.53 -5.44
CA ARG A 214 16.26 -2.58 -5.95
C ARG A 214 15.61 -1.25 -6.31
N GLU A 215 14.39 -1.27 -6.86
CA GLU A 215 13.63 -0.14 -7.38
C GLU A 215 12.95 0.69 -6.28
N SER A 216 12.81 0.17 -5.07
CA SER A 216 12.29 0.94 -3.95
C SER A 216 13.24 2.05 -3.52
N MET A 217 12.70 3.17 -3.05
CA MET A 217 13.49 4.28 -2.50
C MET A 217 13.94 4.03 -1.05
N ALA A 218 13.63 2.88 -0.46
CA ALA A 218 14.02 2.55 0.91
C ALA A 218 15.54 2.59 1.07
N ASP A 219 16.00 3.07 2.23
CA ASP A 219 17.42 3.02 2.61
C ASP A 219 17.96 1.58 2.52
N GLN A 220 19.20 1.41 2.06
CA GLN A 220 19.80 0.09 1.91
C GLN A 220 19.85 -0.68 3.25
N ARG A 221 20.02 0.05 4.38
CA ARG A 221 19.99 -0.55 5.72
C ARG A 221 18.59 -1.08 6.07
N HIS A 222 17.52 -0.37 5.66
CA HIS A 222 16.15 -0.86 5.84
C HIS A 222 15.92 -2.16 5.06
N LYS A 223 16.33 -2.20 3.79
CA LYS A 223 16.24 -3.41 2.95
C LYS A 223 17.00 -4.58 3.56
N GLN A 224 18.23 -4.34 4.03
CA GLN A 224 19.07 -5.35 4.65
C GLN A 224 18.48 -5.83 5.99
N MET A 225 17.98 -4.91 6.81
CA MET A 225 17.34 -5.24 8.08
C MET A 225 16.11 -6.15 7.88
N LEU A 226 15.31 -5.93 6.83
CA LEU A 226 14.19 -6.82 6.49
C LEU A 226 14.67 -8.24 6.11
N VAL A 227 15.80 -8.37 5.43
CA VAL A 227 16.41 -9.68 5.09
C VAL A 227 16.87 -10.43 6.32
N GLU A 228 17.35 -9.70 7.34
CA GLU A 228 17.91 -10.23 8.59
C GLU A 228 16.85 -10.45 9.68
N SER A 229 15.63 -9.93 9.51
CA SER A 229 14.54 -9.98 10.48
C SER A 229 13.50 -11.03 10.13
N SER A 230 12.70 -11.37 11.13
CA SER A 230 11.53 -12.25 11.04
C SER A 230 10.24 -11.54 11.49
N ALA A 231 9.11 -12.24 11.46
CA ALA A 231 7.85 -11.74 12.00
C ALA A 231 7.92 -11.48 13.51
N ASP A 232 8.81 -12.18 14.24
CA ASP A 232 9.00 -12.00 15.69
C ASP A 232 9.70 -10.68 16.02
N ASP A 233 10.36 -10.06 15.03
CA ASP A 233 10.99 -8.75 15.15
C ASP A 233 10.03 -7.59 14.84
N ILE A 234 8.74 -7.86 14.62
CA ILE A 234 7.72 -6.85 14.38
C ILE A 234 7.06 -6.45 15.71
N LEU A 235 7.15 -5.16 16.02
CA LEU A 235 6.52 -4.57 17.20
C LEU A 235 5.31 -3.74 16.82
N LEU A 236 4.13 -4.10 17.34
CA LEU A 236 2.93 -3.27 17.22
C LEU A 236 2.98 -2.16 18.29
N THR A 237 2.97 -0.90 17.86
CA THR A 237 3.04 0.25 18.76
C THR A 237 2.25 1.44 18.24
N THR A 238 1.81 2.31 19.15
CA THR A 238 1.24 3.63 18.83
C THR A 238 2.24 4.76 19.10
N ALA A 239 3.42 4.45 19.63
CA ALA A 239 4.37 5.44 20.17
C ALA A 239 4.86 6.46 19.13
N PHE A 240 4.89 6.11 17.85
CA PHE A 240 5.46 6.99 16.83
C PHE A 240 4.42 7.83 16.08
N THR A 241 3.23 7.32 15.85
CA THR A 241 2.23 7.97 14.99
C THR A 241 0.89 8.26 15.69
N GLY A 242 0.68 7.74 16.89
CA GLY A 242 -0.63 7.74 17.56
C GLY A 242 -1.62 6.71 16.99
N LEU A 243 -1.26 6.06 15.86
CA LEU A 243 -2.02 4.97 15.25
C LEU A 243 -1.29 3.64 15.49
N GLN A 244 -2.04 2.54 15.50
CA GLN A 244 -1.43 1.21 15.52
C GLN A 244 -0.54 1.03 14.29
N THR A 245 0.73 0.78 14.52
CA THR A 245 1.76 0.70 13.47
C THR A 245 2.71 -0.45 13.78
N ASN A 246 2.93 -1.32 12.81
CA ASN A 246 3.93 -2.38 12.89
C ASN A 246 5.29 -1.83 12.48
N MET A 247 6.23 -1.87 13.42
CA MET A 247 7.60 -1.37 13.28
C MET A 247 8.62 -2.49 13.42
N LEU A 248 9.77 -2.36 12.79
CA LEU A 248 10.92 -3.24 12.98
C LEU A 248 11.60 -2.92 14.32
N ARG A 249 11.57 -3.85 15.26
CA ARG A 249 12.24 -3.75 16.57
C ARG A 249 13.74 -3.39 16.44
N PRO A 250 14.53 -4.04 15.56
CA PRO A 250 15.95 -3.68 15.39
C PRO A 250 16.15 -2.22 14.93
N SER A 251 15.21 -1.62 14.20
CA SER A 251 15.34 -0.21 13.79
C SER A 251 15.10 0.76 14.95
N ILE A 252 14.24 0.39 15.90
CA ILE A 252 13.99 1.16 17.13
C ILE A 252 15.24 1.13 18.02
N GLU A 253 15.83 -0.05 18.19
CA GLU A 253 17.07 -0.25 18.94
C GLU A 253 18.26 0.50 18.32
N ALA A 254 18.39 0.44 16.98
CA ALA A 254 19.41 1.18 16.25
C ALA A 254 19.26 2.71 16.35
N ALA A 255 18.03 3.20 16.59
CA ALA A 255 17.77 4.61 16.87
C ALA A 255 18.03 5.01 18.34
N GLY A 256 18.51 4.08 19.19
CA GLY A 256 18.86 4.31 20.59
C GLY A 256 17.64 4.31 21.52
N LEU A 257 16.51 3.75 21.10
CA LEU A 257 15.29 3.63 21.90
C LEU A 257 15.14 2.20 22.42
N ASP A 258 14.50 2.06 23.59
CA ASP A 258 14.12 0.78 24.14
C ASP A 258 12.74 0.36 23.63
N PRO A 259 12.62 -0.70 22.79
CA PRO A 259 11.35 -1.14 22.23
C PRO A 259 10.32 -1.57 23.30
N ASP A 260 10.79 -2.02 24.46
CA ASP A 260 9.92 -2.48 25.55
C ASP A 260 9.47 -1.36 26.48
N ASN A 261 10.04 -0.13 26.31
CA ASN A 261 9.73 1.04 27.13
C ASN A 261 9.56 2.31 26.28
N LEU A 262 8.74 2.23 25.23
CA LEU A 262 8.46 3.36 24.36
C LEU A 262 7.50 4.36 25.04
N PRO A 263 7.75 5.68 24.92
CA PRO A 263 6.85 6.67 25.47
C PRO A 263 5.49 6.64 24.77
N PRO A 264 4.38 6.82 25.51
CA PRO A 264 3.05 6.89 24.90
C PRO A 264 2.95 8.12 23.98
N HIS A 265 2.36 7.95 22.80
CA HIS A 265 2.09 9.08 21.91
C HIS A 265 0.75 9.74 22.25
N GLY A 266 0.75 11.08 22.43
CA GLY A 266 -0.42 11.82 22.90
C GLY A 266 -1.48 12.15 21.84
N SER A 267 -1.12 12.22 20.55
CA SER A 267 -2.05 12.61 19.46
C SER A 267 -1.59 12.12 18.10
N ILE A 268 -2.54 11.99 17.16
CA ILE A 268 -2.25 11.71 15.76
C ILE A 268 -1.72 12.98 15.08
N GLU A 269 -0.45 12.99 14.67
CA GLU A 269 0.24 14.14 14.08
C GLU A 269 0.76 13.86 12.65
N ILE A 270 -0.11 13.41 11.77
CA ILE A 270 0.25 13.09 10.38
C ILE A 270 0.76 14.34 9.63
N GLY A 271 0.26 15.52 9.97
CA GLY A 271 0.72 16.79 9.39
C GLY A 271 2.24 17.00 9.56
N ASN A 272 2.81 16.58 10.67
CA ASN A 272 4.25 16.70 10.94
C ASN A 272 5.09 15.71 10.11
N ASP A 273 4.52 14.60 9.68
CA ASP A 273 5.21 13.64 8.80
C ASP A 273 5.20 14.10 7.32
N ILE A 274 4.22 14.93 6.96
CA ILE A 274 4.07 15.52 5.63
C ILE A 274 4.87 16.82 5.49
N ASP A 275 5.00 17.60 6.58
CA ASP A 275 5.75 18.87 6.59
C ASP A 275 7.27 18.62 6.60
N ILE A 276 7.95 19.10 5.55
CA ILE A 276 9.39 18.93 5.35
C ILE A 276 10.19 19.68 6.43
N ALA A 277 9.74 20.85 6.86
CA ALA A 277 10.41 21.65 7.88
C ALA A 277 10.33 21.01 9.27
N ALA A 278 9.20 20.38 9.61
CA ALA A 278 9.03 19.61 10.84
C ALA A 278 9.85 18.32 10.86
N ARG A 279 10.18 17.76 9.70
CA ARG A 279 11.01 16.54 9.56
C ARG A 279 12.46 16.72 10.02
N GLU A 280 13.00 17.94 10.01
CA GLU A 280 14.41 18.19 10.36
C GLU A 280 14.65 18.32 11.88
N ALA A 281 13.62 18.58 12.66
CA ALA A 281 13.73 18.96 14.09
C ALA A 281 13.57 17.81 15.10
N ARG A 282 13.18 16.59 14.69
CA ARG A 282 12.90 15.45 15.60
C ARG A 282 13.61 14.17 15.17
N PRO A 283 13.79 13.14 16.07
CA PRO A 283 14.23 11.80 15.67
C PRO A 283 13.27 11.30 14.61
N LYS A 284 13.82 10.97 13.46
CA LYS A 284 13.13 10.95 12.16
C LYS A 284 12.38 9.64 12.01
N ARG A 285 11.12 9.62 12.45
CA ARG A 285 10.15 8.59 12.07
C ARG A 285 10.26 8.34 10.56
N TRP A 286 10.11 7.09 10.14
CA TRP A 286 10.14 6.66 8.74
C TRP A 286 11.49 6.81 8.02
N ARG A 287 12.41 7.66 8.53
CA ARG A 287 13.76 7.80 7.99
C ARG A 287 14.77 6.95 8.74
N ASP A 288 14.66 6.88 10.06
CA ASP A 288 15.62 6.19 10.94
C ASP A 288 14.96 5.05 11.73
N ILE A 289 13.61 5.06 11.89
CA ILE A 289 12.82 3.99 12.49
C ILE A 289 11.87 3.46 11.42
N TRP A 290 12.02 2.19 11.07
CA TRP A 290 11.41 1.60 9.90
C TRP A 290 10.28 0.64 10.25
N SER A 291 9.31 0.53 9.32
CA SER A 291 8.23 -0.41 9.42
C SER A 291 8.48 -1.69 8.63
N GLY A 292 7.86 -2.76 9.07
CA GLY A 292 7.72 -4.02 8.35
C GLY A 292 6.43 -4.70 8.79
N GLY A 293 5.91 -5.63 8.01
CA GLY A 293 4.78 -6.47 8.38
C GLY A 293 5.21 -7.90 8.70
N HIS A 294 4.27 -8.76 9.10
CA HIS A 294 4.56 -10.17 9.39
C HIS A 294 5.10 -10.95 8.18
N SER A 295 4.94 -10.41 6.96
CA SER A 295 5.58 -10.95 5.74
C SER A 295 7.09 -10.77 5.72
N THR A 296 7.71 -10.12 6.70
CA THR A 296 9.16 -9.98 6.86
C THR A 296 9.87 -11.34 6.84
N SER A 297 9.32 -12.37 7.50
CA SER A 297 9.87 -13.75 7.45
C SER A 297 10.00 -14.32 6.03
N GLY A 298 9.28 -13.77 5.05
CA GLY A 298 9.37 -14.15 3.64
C GLY A 298 10.41 -13.36 2.84
N VAL A 299 11.06 -12.35 3.43
CA VAL A 299 12.10 -11.54 2.78
C VAL A 299 13.46 -12.23 2.99
N ARG A 300 14.00 -12.82 1.94
CA ARG A 300 15.27 -13.57 2.03
C ARG A 300 16.42 -12.90 1.29
N ASN A 301 16.11 -12.05 0.32
CA ASN A 301 17.07 -11.37 -0.54
C ASN A 301 16.49 -10.03 -1.00
N ILE A 302 17.36 -9.11 -1.40
CA ILE A 302 17.01 -7.89 -2.11
C ILE A 302 16.95 -8.23 -3.60
N LEU A 303 15.72 -8.35 -4.13
CA LEU A 303 15.45 -8.73 -5.52
C LEU A 303 15.23 -7.50 -6.40
N SER A 304 15.19 -7.66 -7.72
CA SER A 304 14.50 -6.73 -8.60
C SER A 304 12.97 -6.93 -8.47
N VAL A 305 12.19 -5.92 -8.82
CA VAL A 305 10.73 -6.06 -8.91
C VAL A 305 10.34 -7.15 -9.92
N ASP A 306 11.08 -7.22 -11.04
CA ASP A 306 10.87 -8.24 -12.09
C ASP A 306 11.03 -9.67 -11.51
N ASP A 307 12.14 -9.90 -10.77
CA ASP A 307 12.41 -11.21 -10.13
C ASP A 307 11.38 -11.54 -9.05
N LEU A 308 11.02 -10.57 -8.22
CA LEU A 308 10.01 -10.75 -7.17
C LEU A 308 8.65 -11.15 -7.76
N ILE A 309 8.20 -10.46 -8.81
CA ILE A 309 6.92 -10.75 -9.45
C ILE A 309 6.97 -12.11 -10.15
N ALA A 310 8.05 -12.42 -10.88
CA ALA A 310 8.22 -13.72 -11.54
C ALA A 310 8.20 -14.90 -10.54
N GLN A 311 8.88 -14.76 -9.41
CA GLN A 311 8.83 -15.73 -8.32
C GLN A 311 7.39 -15.87 -7.78
N THR A 312 6.72 -14.74 -7.47
CA THR A 312 5.36 -14.76 -6.92
C THR A 312 4.35 -15.39 -7.89
N ILE A 313 4.50 -15.16 -9.21
CA ILE A 313 3.67 -15.83 -10.25
C ILE A 313 3.86 -17.34 -10.19
N THR A 314 5.10 -17.81 -10.09
CA THR A 314 5.41 -19.24 -10.02
C THR A 314 4.78 -19.89 -8.79
N GLU A 315 4.94 -19.29 -7.63
CA GLU A 315 4.34 -19.74 -6.36
C GLU A 315 2.80 -19.72 -6.40
N PHE A 316 2.21 -18.67 -6.95
CA PHE A 316 0.77 -18.52 -7.08
C PHE A 316 0.13 -19.59 -7.99
N ARG A 317 0.80 -19.90 -9.13
CA ARG A 317 0.36 -20.95 -10.05
C ARG A 317 0.52 -22.33 -9.42
N GLY A 318 1.65 -22.58 -8.76
CA GLY A 318 1.93 -23.83 -8.07
C GLY A 318 0.93 -24.14 -6.96
N ALA A 319 0.54 -23.15 -6.17
CA ALA A 319 -0.46 -23.30 -5.11
C ALA A 319 -1.86 -23.69 -5.63
N GLY A 320 -2.19 -23.36 -6.88
CA GLY A 320 -3.45 -23.76 -7.50
C GLY A 320 -3.49 -25.20 -8.02
N GLN A 321 -2.33 -25.87 -8.14
CA GLN A 321 -2.19 -27.23 -8.66
C GLN A 321 -2.02 -28.29 -7.56
N ALA A 322 -1.74 -27.88 -6.33
CA ALA A 322 -1.59 -28.77 -5.17
C ALA A 322 -2.97 -29.22 -4.65
N ARG A 323 -3.60 -30.17 -5.38
CA ARG A 323 -4.73 -30.98 -4.92
C ARG A 323 -4.50 -32.43 -5.27
#